data_1ecd792d1ce701cf8d6cb8dc6bcb6b44
#
_entry.id   1ecd792d1ce701cf8d6cb8dc6bcb6b44
#
_cell.length_a   1.000
_cell.length_b   1.000
_cell.length_c   1.000
_cell.angle_alpha   90.00
_cell.angle_beta   90.00
_cell.angle_gamma   90.00
#
_symmetry.space_group_name_H-M   'P 1'
#
loop_
_entity.id
_entity.type
_entity.pdbx_description
1 polymer ?
#
loop_
_entity_poly.entity_id
_entity_poly.type
_entity_poly.pdbx_seq_one_letter_code
_entity_poly.pdbx_strand_id
1 'polypeptide(L)'
;MLKKITLDNFRSFKNRVTVELTKTSYNILSHNAADNGVLKGCIFVGANGSGKSTIIRGIKLLVDLLFSEEILDLGGFLCVFGESRHYSVEYEFIIENEVIRYSFEVDTEKELISEKLYLDDKMLLDRMDFSAKSYIADPNGADYRSEVSKDTLFLRTLYFNTKFASDPVLSEWIDFLKGSAYIN
;
A
#
# COMPACT_ATOMS: atom_id res chain seq x y z
N MET A 1 -5.16 11.25 -0.82
CA MET A 1 -5.41 10.87 0.59
C MET A 1 -5.68 9.37 0.68
N LEU A 2 -5.24 8.70 1.75
CA LEU A 2 -5.57 7.28 2.00
C LEU A 2 -7.05 7.14 2.34
N LYS A 3 -7.79 6.36 1.54
CA LYS A 3 -9.22 6.09 1.70
C LYS A 3 -9.49 4.79 2.46
N LYS A 4 -8.69 3.75 2.19
CA LYS A 4 -8.91 2.43 2.76
C LYS A 4 -7.60 1.65 2.85
N ILE A 5 -7.45 0.86 3.90
CA ILE A 5 -6.40 -0.15 4.02
C ILE A 5 -7.00 -1.49 4.41
N THR A 6 -6.52 -2.55 3.78
CA THR A 6 -6.89 -3.93 4.11
C THR A 6 -5.62 -4.71 4.45
N LEU A 7 -5.67 -5.41 5.58
CA LEU A 7 -4.59 -6.23 6.12
C LEU A 7 -5.08 -7.66 6.28
N ASP A 8 -4.35 -8.64 5.78
CA ASP A 8 -4.70 -10.05 5.89
C ASP A 8 -3.49 -10.85 6.38
N ASN A 9 -3.69 -11.66 7.40
CA ASN A 9 -2.65 -12.45 8.07
C ASN A 9 -1.44 -11.61 8.50
N PHE A 10 -1.69 -10.39 8.97
CA PHE A 10 -0.70 -9.36 9.21
C PHE A 10 -0.57 -9.05 10.72
N ARG A 11 0.59 -9.32 11.31
CA ARG A 11 0.94 -9.07 12.73
C ARG A 11 -0.09 -9.66 13.71
N SER A 12 -0.93 -8.80 14.34
CA SER A 12 -1.97 -9.24 15.29
C SER A 12 -3.29 -9.64 14.61
N PHE A 13 -3.41 -9.49 13.30
CA PHE A 13 -4.61 -9.82 12.55
C PHE A 13 -4.44 -11.16 11.81
N LYS A 14 -5.01 -12.24 12.36
CA LYS A 14 -5.06 -13.54 11.69
C LYS A 14 -5.95 -13.52 10.44
N ASN A 15 -7.08 -12.84 10.54
CA ASN A 15 -8.07 -12.73 9.46
C ASN A 15 -8.01 -11.35 8.81
N ARG A 16 -8.57 -11.26 7.61
CA ARG A 16 -8.67 -10.02 6.84
C ARG A 16 -9.42 -8.94 7.63
N VAL A 17 -8.78 -7.80 7.80
CA VAL A 17 -9.32 -6.60 8.45
C VAL A 17 -9.24 -5.44 7.48
N THR A 18 -10.36 -4.75 7.29
CA THR A 18 -10.42 -3.54 6.46
C THR A 18 -10.76 -2.33 7.32
N VAL A 19 -10.00 -1.26 7.14
CA VAL A 19 -10.24 0.04 7.77
C VAL A 19 -10.56 1.04 6.67
N GLU A 20 -11.76 1.59 6.71
CA GLU A 20 -12.20 2.65 5.80
C GLU A 20 -12.06 4.00 6.50
N LEU A 21 -11.38 4.92 5.84
CA LEU A 21 -11.12 6.28 6.31
C LEU A 21 -12.04 7.28 5.58
N THR A 22 -13.33 6.96 5.52
CA THR A 22 -14.35 7.77 4.87
C THR A 22 -15.38 8.26 5.88
N LYS A 23 -16.05 9.37 5.54
CA LYS A 23 -17.15 9.88 6.37
C LYS A 23 -18.27 8.84 6.45
N THR A 24 -18.84 8.71 7.64
CA THR A 24 -20.05 7.92 7.88
C THR A 24 -21.31 8.76 7.59
N SER A 25 -22.49 8.13 7.68
CA SER A 25 -23.78 8.82 7.58
C SER A 25 -24.04 9.82 8.72
N TYR A 26 -23.22 9.84 9.76
CA TYR A 26 -23.35 10.77 10.87
C TYR A 26 -22.80 12.14 10.48
N ASN A 27 -23.60 13.19 10.68
CA ASN A 27 -23.24 14.60 10.40
C ASN A 27 -22.36 15.25 11.49
N ILE A 28 -21.77 14.45 12.39
CA ILE A 28 -20.87 14.95 13.43
C ILE A 28 -19.50 15.15 12.78
N LEU A 29 -18.90 16.33 12.99
CA LEU A 29 -17.59 16.69 12.45
C LEU A 29 -17.50 16.61 10.90
N SER A 30 -18.54 17.07 10.21
CA SER A 30 -18.57 17.09 8.73
C SER A 30 -17.36 17.79 8.09
N HIS A 31 -16.78 18.79 8.78
CA HIS A 31 -15.56 19.50 8.35
C HIS A 31 -14.27 18.65 8.45
N ASN A 32 -14.30 17.50 9.13
CA ASN A 32 -13.18 16.56 9.18
C ASN A 32 -13.07 15.68 7.93
N ALA A 33 -14.00 15.79 6.99
CA ALA A 33 -13.91 15.14 5.70
C ALA A 33 -13.49 16.13 4.61
N ALA A 34 -12.73 15.65 3.63
CA ALA A 34 -12.48 16.38 2.39
C ALA A 34 -13.72 16.29 1.47
N ASP A 35 -13.73 17.03 0.38
CA ASP A 35 -14.87 17.08 -0.57
C ASP A 35 -15.16 15.69 -1.18
N ASN A 36 -14.12 14.87 -1.37
CA ASN A 36 -14.23 13.48 -1.82
C ASN A 36 -14.68 12.50 -0.72
N GLY A 37 -15.00 12.98 0.47
CA GLY A 37 -15.51 12.18 1.59
C GLY A 37 -14.46 11.43 2.40
N VAL A 38 -13.16 11.54 2.07
CA VAL A 38 -12.08 10.93 2.86
C VAL A 38 -11.83 11.77 4.12
N LEU A 39 -11.57 11.10 5.24
CA LEU A 39 -11.29 11.76 6.51
C LEU A 39 -9.92 12.47 6.48
N LYS A 40 -9.88 13.71 6.97
CA LYS A 40 -8.65 14.49 7.16
C LYS A 40 -7.85 14.02 8.37
N GLY A 41 -8.51 13.40 9.33
CA GLY A 41 -7.91 12.86 10.53
C GLY A 41 -8.78 11.81 11.20
N CYS A 42 -8.16 10.83 11.84
CA CYS A 42 -8.84 9.82 12.64
C CYS A 42 -8.03 9.50 13.90
N ILE A 43 -8.72 9.00 14.91
CA ILE A 43 -8.12 8.55 16.17
C ILE A 43 -8.54 7.10 16.39
N PHE A 44 -7.56 6.21 16.55
CA PHE A 44 -7.82 4.82 16.93
C PHE A 44 -7.85 4.69 18.45
N VAL A 45 -9.01 4.32 18.99
CA VAL A 45 -9.22 4.09 20.43
C VAL A 45 -9.60 2.62 20.66
N GLY A 46 -9.14 2.06 21.76
CA GLY A 46 -9.46 0.67 22.12
C GLY A 46 -8.52 0.12 23.19
N ALA A 47 -8.83 -1.07 23.70
CA ALA A 47 -8.03 -1.77 24.69
C ALA A 47 -6.61 -2.11 24.16
N ASN A 48 -5.67 -2.39 25.05
CA ASN A 48 -4.36 -2.90 24.67
C ASN A 48 -4.53 -4.25 23.94
N GLY A 49 -3.73 -4.45 22.89
CA GLY A 49 -3.85 -5.65 22.04
C GLY A 49 -4.95 -5.61 20.97
N SER A 50 -5.77 -4.55 20.88
CA SER A 50 -6.88 -4.45 19.92
C SER A 50 -6.44 -4.21 18.45
N GLY A 51 -5.15 -4.16 18.16
CA GLY A 51 -4.64 -4.01 16.79
C GLY A 51 -4.41 -2.57 16.31
N LYS A 52 -4.58 -1.54 17.16
CA LYS A 52 -4.35 -0.12 16.78
C LYS A 52 -2.97 0.11 16.16
N SER A 53 -1.92 -0.34 16.84
CA SER A 53 -0.55 -0.22 16.34
C SER A 53 -0.30 -1.07 15.08
N THR A 54 -1.03 -2.16 14.88
CA THR A 54 -0.96 -2.99 13.69
C THR A 54 -1.46 -2.23 12.46
N ILE A 55 -2.57 -1.49 12.59
CA ILE A 55 -3.11 -0.65 11.51
C ILE A 55 -2.09 0.44 11.13
N ILE A 56 -1.58 1.17 12.12
CA ILE A 56 -0.60 2.24 11.87
C ILE A 56 0.68 1.68 11.22
N ARG A 57 1.17 0.52 11.66
CA ARG A 57 2.32 -0.15 11.03
C ARG A 57 2.02 -0.61 9.61
N GLY A 58 0.80 -1.06 9.32
CA GLY A 58 0.39 -1.36 7.96
C GLY A 58 0.40 -0.13 7.05
N ILE A 59 -0.06 1.02 7.54
CA ILE A 59 0.00 2.29 6.79
C ILE A 59 1.47 2.70 6.55
N LYS A 60 2.31 2.65 7.59
CA LYS A 60 3.73 3.02 7.52
C LYS A 60 4.52 2.10 6.58
N LEU A 61 4.18 0.82 6.53
CA LEU A 61 4.93 -0.19 5.78
C LEU A 61 5.12 0.18 4.30
N LEU A 62 4.11 0.75 3.65
CA LEU A 62 4.24 1.19 2.25
C LEU A 62 5.29 2.28 2.09
N VAL A 63 5.30 3.27 2.99
CA VAL A 63 6.28 4.37 2.97
C VAL A 63 7.69 3.84 3.21
N ASP A 64 7.84 2.94 4.18
CA ASP A 64 9.14 2.33 4.48
C ASP A 64 9.66 1.50 3.31
N LEU A 65 8.81 0.65 2.69
CA LEU A 65 9.20 -0.18 1.55
C LEU A 65 9.57 0.66 0.31
N LEU A 66 8.95 1.82 0.13
CA LEU A 66 9.25 2.70 -1.01
C LEU A 66 10.48 3.57 -0.78
N PHE A 67 10.71 4.08 0.43
CA PHE A 67 11.67 5.16 0.65
C PHE A 67 12.76 4.87 1.67
N SER A 68 12.64 3.83 2.51
CA SER A 68 13.72 3.47 3.43
C SER A 68 14.95 2.95 2.66
N GLU A 69 16.13 3.30 3.14
CA GLU A 69 17.40 2.72 2.69
C GLU A 69 17.70 1.38 3.39
N GLU A 70 17.03 1.12 4.51
CA GLU A 70 17.19 -0.12 5.27
C GLU A 70 16.38 -1.25 4.63
N ILE A 71 16.97 -2.44 4.58
CA ILE A 71 16.27 -3.67 4.19
C ILE A 71 15.35 -4.07 5.33
N LEU A 72 14.05 -4.11 5.05
CA LEU A 72 13.04 -4.51 6.02
C LEU A 72 12.93 -6.04 6.09
N ASP A 73 12.85 -6.58 7.31
CA ASP A 73 12.47 -7.96 7.53
C ASP A 73 10.97 -8.13 7.24
N LEU A 74 10.65 -8.57 6.03
CA LEU A 74 9.27 -8.80 5.58
C LEU A 74 8.60 -9.94 6.35
N GLY A 75 9.36 -10.92 6.84
CA GLY A 75 8.84 -12.02 7.68
C GLY A 75 8.30 -11.54 9.01
N GLY A 76 8.85 -10.47 9.57
CA GLY A 76 8.41 -9.87 10.84
C GLY A 76 7.01 -9.26 10.84
N PHE A 77 6.36 -9.15 9.67
CA PHE A 77 4.98 -8.68 9.54
C PHE A 77 3.95 -9.81 9.46
N LEU A 78 4.37 -11.06 9.35
CA LEU A 78 3.45 -12.20 9.36
C LEU A 78 2.72 -12.32 10.71
N CYS A 79 1.47 -12.75 10.68
CA CYS A 79 0.73 -13.06 11.89
C CYS A 79 1.22 -14.38 12.51
N VAL A 80 1.70 -14.32 13.74
CA VAL A 80 2.20 -15.51 14.47
C VAL A 80 1.09 -16.52 14.84
N PHE A 81 -0.17 -16.11 14.76
CA PHE A 81 -1.35 -16.96 15.02
C PHE A 81 -1.98 -17.52 13.72
N GLY A 82 -1.47 -17.10 12.56
CA GLY A 82 -1.93 -17.57 11.26
C GLY A 82 -1.36 -18.95 10.92
N GLU A 83 -2.05 -19.67 10.04
CA GLU A 83 -1.59 -20.97 9.51
C GLU A 83 -0.88 -20.80 8.17
N SER A 84 -1.23 -19.73 7.44
CA SER A 84 -0.60 -19.38 6.18
C SER A 84 0.72 -18.65 6.42
N ARG A 85 1.70 -18.86 5.53
CA ARG A 85 2.96 -18.12 5.49
C ARG A 85 2.92 -16.91 4.56
N HIS A 86 1.73 -16.61 4.04
CA HIS A 86 1.49 -15.46 3.20
C HIS A 86 0.73 -14.41 4.01
N TYR A 87 1.08 -13.15 3.80
CA TYR A 87 0.27 -12.02 4.23
C TYR A 87 0.11 -11.03 3.08
N SER A 88 -0.98 -10.29 3.09
CA SER A 88 -1.22 -9.27 2.08
C SER A 88 -1.62 -7.93 2.70
N VAL A 89 -1.27 -6.86 1.98
CA VAL A 89 -1.69 -5.50 2.29
C VAL A 89 -2.24 -4.86 1.03
N GLU A 90 -3.41 -4.22 1.16
CA GLU A 90 -4.05 -3.48 0.08
C GLU A 90 -4.32 -2.05 0.54
N TYR A 91 -4.04 -1.09 -0.31
CA TYR A 91 -4.28 0.33 -0.10
C TYR A 91 -5.17 0.88 -1.19
N GLU A 92 -6.07 1.78 -0.80
CA GLU A 92 -6.86 2.56 -1.73
C GLU A 92 -6.70 4.05 -1.40
N PHE A 93 -6.23 4.82 -2.37
CA PHE A 93 -6.06 6.27 -2.25
C PHE A 93 -7.00 6.98 -3.20
N ILE A 94 -7.33 8.22 -2.87
CA ILE A 94 -7.93 9.17 -3.81
C ILE A 94 -6.96 10.33 -3.99
N ILE A 95 -6.55 10.53 -5.24
CA ILE A 95 -5.67 11.63 -5.69
C ILE A 95 -6.40 12.33 -6.84
N GLU A 96 -6.66 13.62 -6.75
CA GLU A 96 -7.35 14.43 -7.79
C GLU A 96 -8.70 13.87 -8.29
N ASN A 97 -9.41 13.07 -7.50
CA ASN A 97 -10.62 12.32 -7.83
C ASN A 97 -10.42 10.97 -8.55
N GLU A 98 -9.20 10.59 -8.85
CA GLU A 98 -8.88 9.26 -9.35
C GLU A 98 -8.55 8.30 -8.19
N VAL A 99 -8.89 7.03 -8.36
CA VAL A 99 -8.69 5.99 -7.35
C VAL A 99 -7.45 5.18 -7.67
N ILE A 100 -6.45 5.25 -6.80
CA ILE A 100 -5.26 4.41 -6.89
C ILE A 100 -5.45 3.22 -5.94
N ARG A 101 -5.40 2.00 -6.49
CA ARG A 101 -5.39 0.76 -5.71
C ARG A 101 -4.03 0.09 -5.86
N TYR A 102 -3.35 -0.08 -4.74
CA TYR A 102 -2.07 -0.76 -4.69
C TYR A 102 -2.12 -1.89 -3.69
N SER A 103 -1.66 -3.06 -4.09
CA SER A 103 -1.59 -4.22 -3.23
C SER A 103 -0.30 -4.99 -3.43
N PHE A 104 0.15 -5.64 -2.37
CA PHE A 104 1.22 -6.62 -2.44
C PHE A 104 0.95 -7.78 -1.49
N GLU A 105 1.53 -8.91 -1.82
CA GLU A 105 1.53 -10.12 -1.02
C GLU A 105 2.97 -10.61 -0.83
N VAL A 106 3.29 -11.03 0.37
CA VAL A 106 4.58 -11.58 0.76
C VAL A 106 4.43 -13.04 1.11
N ASP A 107 5.20 -13.89 0.43
CA ASP A 107 5.42 -15.28 0.79
C ASP A 107 6.70 -15.36 1.63
N THR A 108 6.54 -15.49 2.95
CA THR A 108 7.69 -15.49 3.86
C THR A 108 8.57 -16.74 3.76
N GLU A 109 8.10 -17.83 3.15
CA GLU A 109 8.94 -19.00 2.88
C GLU A 109 9.89 -18.78 1.72
N LYS A 110 9.38 -18.11 0.68
CA LYS A 110 10.11 -17.88 -0.57
C LYS A 110 10.69 -16.46 -0.64
N GLU A 111 10.36 -15.59 0.32
CA GLU A 111 10.72 -14.17 0.31
C GLU A 111 10.29 -13.48 -0.99
N LEU A 112 9.21 -13.96 -1.62
CA LEU A 112 8.68 -13.42 -2.87
C LEU A 112 7.62 -12.37 -2.59
N ILE A 113 7.53 -11.39 -3.49
CA ILE A 113 6.54 -10.33 -3.43
C ILE A 113 5.73 -10.35 -4.72
N SER A 114 4.41 -10.47 -4.62
CA SER A 114 3.52 -10.12 -5.72
C SER A 114 3.01 -8.69 -5.54
N GLU A 115 2.87 -7.95 -6.62
CA GLU A 115 2.42 -6.55 -6.58
C GLU A 115 1.42 -6.27 -7.69
N LYS A 116 0.40 -5.45 -7.37
CA LYS A 116 -0.55 -4.93 -8.36
C LYS A 116 -0.81 -3.46 -8.10
N LEU A 117 -0.81 -2.67 -9.17
CA LEU A 117 -1.19 -1.26 -9.15
C LEU A 117 -2.28 -1.02 -10.19
N TYR A 118 -3.33 -0.34 -9.76
CA TYR A 118 -4.41 0.13 -10.62
C TYR A 118 -4.61 1.63 -10.44
N LEU A 119 -4.88 2.31 -11.54
CA LEU A 119 -5.43 3.66 -11.56
C LEU A 119 -6.86 3.54 -12.10
N ASP A 120 -7.84 3.84 -11.27
CA ASP A 120 -9.24 3.46 -11.45
C ASP A 120 -9.38 1.96 -11.75
N ASP A 121 -9.86 1.59 -12.94
CA ASP A 121 -9.96 0.19 -13.36
C ASP A 121 -8.83 -0.26 -14.28
N LYS A 122 -7.87 0.65 -14.59
CA LYS A 122 -6.75 0.34 -15.47
C LYS A 122 -5.59 -0.25 -14.66
N MET A 123 -5.19 -1.47 -14.99
CA MET A 123 -3.98 -2.07 -14.43
C MET A 123 -2.74 -1.35 -14.98
N LEU A 124 -1.86 -0.92 -14.08
CA LEU A 124 -0.60 -0.24 -14.41
C LEU A 124 0.64 -1.08 -14.07
N LEU A 125 0.51 -2.00 -13.11
CA LEU A 125 1.57 -2.89 -12.69
C LEU A 125 0.97 -4.24 -12.32
N ASP A 126 1.58 -5.31 -12.81
CA ASP A 126 1.35 -6.68 -12.36
C ASP A 126 2.70 -7.37 -12.19
N ARG A 127 2.99 -7.78 -10.96
CA ARG A 127 4.19 -8.55 -10.63
C ARG A 127 3.79 -9.87 -10.00
N MET A 128 4.44 -10.92 -10.44
CA MET A 128 4.38 -12.23 -9.81
C MET A 128 5.78 -12.84 -9.81
N ASP A 129 6.26 -13.19 -8.64
CA ASP A 129 7.60 -13.76 -8.42
C ASP A 129 8.70 -12.84 -8.98
N PHE A 130 9.52 -13.33 -9.88
CA PHE A 130 10.62 -12.63 -10.54
C PHE A 130 10.23 -12.01 -11.89
N SER A 131 8.94 -11.91 -12.16
CA SER A 131 8.42 -11.35 -13.40
C SER A 131 7.48 -10.19 -13.11
N ALA A 132 7.65 -9.09 -13.80
CA ALA A 132 6.76 -7.95 -13.69
C ALA A 132 6.42 -7.38 -15.06
N LYS A 133 5.19 -6.89 -15.20
CA LYS A 133 4.73 -6.16 -16.35
C LYS A 133 4.24 -4.78 -15.92
N SER A 134 4.74 -3.74 -16.60
CA SER A 134 4.36 -2.36 -16.32
C SER A 134 3.77 -1.70 -17.55
N TYR A 135 2.66 -0.99 -17.36
CA TYR A 135 1.95 -0.22 -18.39
C TYR A 135 2.08 1.30 -18.14
N ILE A 136 2.90 1.72 -17.18
CA ILE A 136 3.00 3.12 -16.76
C ILE A 136 3.55 4.02 -17.87
N ALA A 137 4.64 3.61 -18.54
CA ALA A 137 5.25 4.39 -19.61
C ALA A 137 4.99 3.79 -21.00
N ASP A 138 4.48 2.60 -21.09
CA ASP A 138 4.17 1.89 -22.33
C ASP A 138 2.76 1.26 -22.23
N PRO A 139 1.78 1.78 -23.01
CA PRO A 139 0.42 1.22 -23.01
C PRO A 139 0.34 -0.25 -23.45
N ASN A 140 1.31 -0.74 -24.23
CA ASN A 140 1.41 -2.15 -24.64
C ASN A 140 2.01 -3.04 -23.54
N GLY A 141 2.57 -2.43 -22.50
CA GLY A 141 3.22 -3.08 -21.39
C GLY A 141 4.68 -3.46 -21.67
N ALA A 142 5.55 -3.10 -20.74
CA ALA A 142 6.95 -3.50 -20.75
C ALA A 142 7.16 -4.66 -19.79
N ASP A 143 7.82 -5.71 -20.26
CA ASP A 143 8.15 -6.90 -19.46
C ASP A 143 9.53 -6.73 -18.78
N TYR A 144 9.57 -7.05 -17.50
CA TYR A 144 10.76 -6.99 -16.66
C TYR A 144 10.98 -8.36 -16.01
N ARG A 145 12.20 -8.84 -16.01
CA ARG A 145 12.58 -10.12 -15.36
C ARG A 145 13.85 -10.00 -14.53
N SER A 146 14.90 -9.43 -15.08
CA SER A 146 16.20 -9.30 -14.41
C SER A 146 16.26 -8.16 -13.38
N GLU A 147 15.32 -7.22 -13.45
CA GLU A 147 15.25 -6.03 -12.60
C GLU A 147 14.35 -6.24 -11.38
N VAL A 148 13.71 -7.39 -11.26
CA VAL A 148 12.78 -7.70 -10.17
C VAL A 148 13.52 -8.39 -9.04
N SER A 149 13.66 -7.70 -7.90
CA SER A 149 14.23 -8.25 -6.68
C SER A 149 13.16 -8.86 -5.78
N LYS A 150 13.51 -9.89 -5.02
CA LYS A 150 12.60 -10.51 -4.04
C LYS A 150 12.40 -9.68 -2.78
N ASP A 151 13.35 -8.79 -2.48
CA ASP A 151 13.39 -8.02 -1.22
C ASP A 151 12.88 -6.58 -1.40
N THR A 152 12.61 -6.17 -2.64
CA THR A 152 12.27 -4.79 -2.97
C THR A 152 11.01 -4.73 -3.81
N LEU A 153 10.12 -3.79 -3.49
CA LEU A 153 8.95 -3.53 -4.32
C LEU A 153 9.38 -3.10 -5.73
N PHE A 154 8.77 -3.70 -6.74
CA PHE A 154 9.04 -3.32 -8.12
C PHE A 154 8.50 -1.90 -8.42
N LEU A 155 7.45 -1.48 -7.73
CA LEU A 155 6.97 -0.11 -7.72
C LEU A 155 8.10 0.90 -7.38
N ARG A 156 8.94 0.58 -6.38
CA ARG A 156 10.12 1.38 -6.03
C ARG A 156 11.12 1.47 -7.20
N THR A 157 11.38 0.34 -7.85
CA THR A 157 12.28 0.30 -9.02
C THR A 157 11.78 1.19 -10.16
N LEU A 158 10.47 1.11 -10.47
CA LEU A 158 9.85 1.97 -11.49
C LEU A 158 9.93 3.44 -11.14
N TYR A 159 9.71 3.78 -9.87
CA TYR A 159 9.76 5.16 -9.39
C TYR A 159 11.17 5.75 -9.57
N PHE A 160 12.21 5.08 -9.09
CA PHE A 160 13.59 5.58 -9.19
C PHE A 160 14.14 5.57 -10.63
N ASN A 161 13.58 4.77 -11.53
CA ASN A 161 13.93 4.77 -12.95
C ASN A 161 13.18 5.83 -13.78
N THR A 162 12.60 6.86 -13.15
CA THR A 162 11.95 8.03 -13.77
C THR A 162 10.72 7.74 -14.64
N LYS A 163 10.17 6.54 -14.60
CA LYS A 163 9.02 6.17 -15.47
C LYS A 163 7.69 6.77 -15.01
N PHE A 164 7.61 7.26 -13.77
CA PHE A 164 6.43 7.94 -13.24
C PHE A 164 6.24 9.38 -13.75
N ALA A 165 7.27 10.02 -14.24
CA ALA A 165 7.23 11.43 -14.64
C ALA A 165 6.23 11.72 -15.79
N SER A 166 5.74 10.70 -16.49
CA SER A 166 4.75 10.83 -17.56
C SER A 166 3.30 10.79 -17.07
N ASP A 167 3.05 10.41 -15.83
CA ASP A 167 1.71 10.33 -15.24
C ASP A 167 1.61 11.28 -14.04
N PRO A 168 0.86 12.39 -14.16
CA PRO A 168 0.78 13.40 -13.10
C PRO A 168 0.13 12.87 -11.82
N VAL A 169 -0.89 12.00 -11.93
CA VAL A 169 -1.61 11.45 -10.77
C VAL A 169 -0.72 10.53 -9.96
N LEU A 170 0.05 9.67 -10.64
CA LEU A 170 1.02 8.82 -9.97
C LEU A 170 2.15 9.63 -9.32
N SER A 171 2.61 10.70 -9.97
CA SER A 171 3.62 11.59 -9.41
C SER A 171 3.12 12.27 -8.14
N GLU A 172 1.89 12.80 -8.15
CA GLU A 172 1.27 13.41 -6.97
C GLU A 172 1.04 12.40 -5.84
N TRP A 173 0.63 11.17 -6.18
CA TRP A 173 0.49 10.10 -5.19
C TRP A 173 1.82 9.78 -4.49
N ILE A 174 2.91 9.66 -5.25
CA ILE A 174 4.24 9.41 -4.69
C ILE A 174 4.72 10.60 -3.83
N ASP A 175 4.47 11.83 -4.27
CA ASP A 175 4.81 13.03 -3.49
C ASP A 175 3.99 13.10 -2.20
N PHE A 176 2.72 12.72 -2.22
CA PHE A 176 1.91 12.54 -1.02
C PHE A 176 2.52 11.50 -0.05
N LEU A 177 2.95 10.34 -0.56
CA LEU A 177 3.59 9.31 0.27
C LEU A 177 4.92 9.78 0.85
N LYS A 178 5.74 10.48 0.07
CA LYS A 178 7.01 11.09 0.53
C LYS A 178 6.82 12.14 1.63
N GLY A 179 5.78 12.95 1.49
CA GLY A 179 5.42 13.97 2.48
C GLY A 179 4.85 13.37 3.77
N SER A 180 4.58 12.06 3.80
CA SER A 180 4.04 11.39 4.97
C SER A 180 5.11 11.20 6.04
N ALA A 181 4.86 11.72 7.26
CA ALA A 181 5.75 11.57 8.39
C ALA A 181 5.13 10.65 9.45
N TYR A 182 5.95 9.80 10.05
CA TYR A 182 5.59 9.01 11.21
C TYR A 182 6.34 9.54 12.42
N ILE A 183 5.60 9.94 13.45
CA ILE A 183 6.16 10.41 14.73
C ILE A 183 5.90 9.33 15.78
N ASN A 184 6.98 8.80 16.36
CA ASN A 184 6.93 7.83 17.46
C ASN A 184 6.59 8.51 18.79
#